data_d148ca14d5f5171b100da5bb4ede8398
#
_entry.id   d148ca14d5f5171b100da5bb4ede8398
#
_cell.length_a   1.000
_cell.length_b   1.000
_cell.length_c   1.000
_cell.angle_alpha   90.00
_cell.angle_beta   90.00
_cell.angle_gamma   90.00
#
_symmetry.space_group_name_H-M   'P 1'
#
loop_
_entity.id
_entity.type
_entity.pdbx_description
1 polymer ?
#
loop_
_entity_poly.entity_id
_entity_poly.type
_entity_poly.pdbx_seq_one_letter_code
_entity_poly.pdbx_strand_id
1 'polypeptide(L)'
;IQIGAFKNRLNAHKAARNARNIVPEQLGNLPASLSKITKASNGNNNLEYLWRVRFIELAENQARSVCAELWTSGLSCIPLPSDNKS
;
A
#
# COMPACT_ATOMS: atom_id res chain seq x y z
N ILE A 1 -3.91 -5.23 -0.28
CA ILE A 1 -2.70 -4.95 -1.06
C ILE A 1 -1.87 -3.88 -0.38
N GLN A 2 -0.58 -3.95 -0.58
CA GLN A 2 0.35 -2.96 -0.07
C GLN A 2 0.93 -2.19 -1.24
N ILE A 3 0.76 -0.88 -1.21
CA ILE A 3 1.23 -0.02 -2.30
C ILE A 3 2.71 0.30 -2.14
N GLY A 4 3.16 0.47 -0.91
CA GLY A 4 4.54 0.78 -0.66
C GLY A 4 4.73 1.40 0.68
N ALA A 5 5.96 1.82 0.94
CA ALA A 5 6.31 2.51 2.18
C ALA A 5 7.11 3.74 1.82
N PHE A 6 6.80 4.85 2.46
CA PHE A 6 7.33 6.16 2.09
C PHE A 6 7.85 6.87 3.32
N LYS A 7 8.93 7.60 3.15
CA LYS A 7 9.48 8.37 4.26
C LYS A 7 8.60 9.55 4.63
N ASN A 8 7.84 10.03 3.68
CA ASN A 8 7.06 11.23 3.84
C ASN A 8 5.58 10.86 3.82
N ARG A 9 4.85 11.31 4.82
CA ARG A 9 3.43 11.01 4.91
C ARG A 9 2.65 11.54 3.72
N LEU A 10 3.04 12.70 3.22
CA LEU A 10 2.37 13.28 2.07
C LEU A 10 2.54 12.39 0.84
N ASN A 11 3.72 11.84 0.66
CA ASN A 11 3.95 10.93 -0.46
C ASN A 11 3.13 9.66 -0.32
N ALA A 12 2.92 9.20 0.90
CA ALA A 12 2.06 8.05 1.15
C ALA A 12 0.63 8.35 0.74
N HIS A 13 0.13 9.53 1.08
CA HIS A 13 -1.22 9.93 0.68
C HIS A 13 -1.33 10.06 -0.84
N LYS A 14 -0.30 10.60 -1.47
CA LYS A 14 -0.30 10.72 -2.93
C LYS A 14 -0.31 9.35 -3.60
N ALA A 15 0.41 8.41 -3.05
CA ALA A 15 0.44 7.06 -3.60
C ALA A 15 -0.94 6.41 -3.51
N ALA A 16 -1.62 6.58 -2.39
CA ALA A 16 -2.97 6.06 -2.24
C ALA A 16 -3.93 6.69 -3.24
N ARG A 17 -3.81 8.00 -3.44
CA ARG A 17 -4.66 8.69 -4.41
C ARG A 17 -4.38 8.21 -5.82
N ASN A 18 -3.12 8.03 -6.17
CA ASN A 18 -2.78 7.55 -7.50
C ASN A 18 -3.34 6.16 -7.75
N ALA A 19 -3.24 5.28 -6.76
CA ALA A 19 -3.79 3.94 -6.90
C ALA A 19 -5.30 4.00 -7.12
N ARG A 20 -6.00 4.86 -6.37
CA ARG A 20 -7.44 5.01 -6.54
C ARG A 20 -7.79 5.54 -7.93
N ASN A 21 -6.98 6.43 -8.45
CA ASN A 21 -7.22 6.98 -9.78
C ASN A 21 -7.03 5.94 -10.88
N ILE A 22 -6.12 5.01 -10.67
CA ILE A 22 -5.86 3.97 -11.66
C ILE A 22 -6.92 2.89 -11.63
N VAL A 23 -7.38 2.52 -10.43
CA VAL A 23 -8.36 1.46 -10.28
C VAL A 23 -9.54 1.98 -9.45
N PRO A 24 -10.29 2.94 -9.98
CA PRO A 24 -11.32 3.59 -9.16
C PRO A 24 -12.48 2.67 -8.78
N GLU A 25 -12.78 1.69 -9.60
CA GLU A 25 -13.92 0.84 -9.31
C GLU A 25 -13.70 -0.01 -8.08
N GLN A 26 -12.47 -0.43 -7.84
CA GLN A 26 -12.18 -1.30 -6.73
C GLN A 26 -11.59 -0.58 -5.53
N LEU A 27 -10.88 0.51 -5.76
CA LEU A 27 -10.21 1.22 -4.69
C LEU A 27 -10.86 2.54 -4.30
N GLY A 28 -11.73 3.06 -5.16
CA GLY A 28 -12.23 4.41 -4.96
C GLY A 28 -12.96 4.62 -3.66
N ASN A 29 -13.67 3.61 -3.17
CA ASN A 29 -14.43 3.72 -1.94
C ASN A 29 -13.76 3.04 -0.75
N LEU A 30 -12.60 2.46 -0.95
CA LEU A 30 -11.91 1.78 0.14
C LEU A 30 -11.01 2.75 0.89
N PRO A 31 -10.99 2.66 2.21
CA PRO A 31 -10.04 3.47 2.97
C PRO A 31 -8.65 2.90 2.81
N ALA A 32 -7.68 3.80 2.74
CA ALA A 32 -6.29 3.39 2.75
C ALA A 32 -5.80 3.42 4.19
N SER A 33 -5.08 2.40 4.57
CA SER A 33 -4.48 2.32 5.90
C SER A 33 -3.04 2.81 5.80
N LEU A 34 -2.72 3.85 6.53
CA LEU A 34 -1.36 4.35 6.62
C LEU A 34 -0.81 3.99 7.99
N SER A 35 0.18 3.14 8.00
CA SER A 35 0.80 2.70 9.24
C SER A 35 2.22 3.22 9.31
N LYS A 36 2.56 3.79 10.44
CA LYS A 36 3.93 4.25 10.67
C LYS A 36 4.74 3.07 11.18
N ILE A 37 5.79 2.73 10.46
CA ILE A 37 6.66 1.63 10.86
C ILE A 37 8.06 2.17 11.07
N THR A 38 8.81 1.51 11.94
CA THR A 38 10.18 1.89 12.19
C THR A 38 11.10 0.89 11.50
N LYS A 39 12.20 1.42 11.03
CA LYS A 39 13.22 0.59 10.39
C LYS A 39 14.56 1.03 10.94
N ALA A 40 15.34 0.08 11.43
CA ALA A 40 16.66 0.40 11.93
C ALA A 40 17.60 0.71 10.78
N SER A 41 18.37 1.78 10.93
CA SER A 41 19.39 2.10 9.96
C SER A 41 20.57 1.19 10.15
N ASN A 42 21.16 0.78 9.06
CA ASN A 42 22.35 -0.05 9.13
C ASN A 42 23.50 0.69 9.73
N GLY A 43 24.10 0.09 10.73
CA GLY A 43 25.32 0.62 11.29
C GLY A 43 25.15 1.87 12.12
N ASN A 44 23.94 2.28 12.35
CA ASN A 44 23.66 3.46 13.14
C ASN A 44 22.67 3.14 14.22
N ASN A 45 22.60 3.99 15.21
CA ASN A 45 21.56 3.88 16.21
C ASN A 45 20.31 4.67 15.84
N ASN A 46 20.32 5.24 14.66
CA ASN A 46 19.19 6.04 14.21
C ASN A 46 18.08 5.14 13.68
N LEU A 47 16.87 5.52 13.99
CA LEU A 47 15.70 4.83 13.46
C LEU A 47 15.12 5.66 12.35
N GLU A 48 14.65 4.98 11.33
CA GLU A 48 13.91 5.63 10.26
C GLU A 48 12.46 5.25 10.38
N TYR A 49 11.61 6.18 10.02
CA TYR A 49 10.18 5.94 10.02
C TYR A 49 9.69 5.93 8.59
N LEU A 50 8.83 4.98 8.30
CA LEU A 50 8.20 4.88 6.99
C LEU A 50 6.70 4.82 7.18
N TRP A 51 5.99 5.35 6.20
CA TRP A 51 4.54 5.28 6.17
C TRP A 51 4.14 4.23 5.18
N ARG A 52 3.58 3.13 5.67
CA ARG A 52 3.18 2.02 4.83
C ARG A 52 1.72 2.18 4.43
N VAL A 53 1.47 2.05 3.14
CA VAL A 53 0.15 2.27 2.57
C VAL A 53 -0.45 0.94 2.18
N ARG A 54 -1.62 0.63 2.70
CA ARG A 54 -2.33 -0.60 2.41
C ARG A 54 -3.79 -0.35 2.17
N PHE A 55 -4.37 -1.15 1.27
CA PHE A 55 -5.81 -1.28 1.14
C PHE A 55 -6.13 -2.71 1.58
N ILE A 56 -6.83 -2.86 2.69
CA ILE A 56 -6.92 -4.15 3.34
C ILE A 56 -8.25 -4.86 3.19
N GLU A 57 -9.25 -4.22 2.63
CA GLU A 57 -10.57 -4.83 2.51
C GLU A 57 -10.80 -5.34 1.09
N LEU A 58 -9.87 -6.16 0.63
CA LEU A 58 -9.98 -6.75 -0.71
C LEU A 58 -9.93 -8.26 -0.59
N ALA A 59 -10.80 -8.93 -1.34
CA ALA A 59 -10.69 -10.37 -1.47
C ALA A 59 -9.41 -10.72 -2.21
N GLU A 60 -8.93 -11.94 -2.04
CA GLU A 60 -7.63 -12.31 -2.57
C GLU A 60 -7.57 -12.18 -4.09
N ASN A 61 -8.60 -12.62 -4.79
CA ASN A 61 -8.61 -12.50 -6.23
C ASN A 61 -8.71 -11.05 -6.68
N GLN A 62 -9.44 -10.22 -5.93
CA GLN A 62 -9.48 -8.79 -6.23
C GLN A 62 -8.11 -8.15 -6.01
N ALA A 63 -7.42 -8.55 -4.97
CA ALA A 63 -6.10 -8.00 -4.68
C ALA A 63 -5.14 -8.28 -5.82
N ARG A 64 -5.18 -9.49 -6.36
CA ARG A 64 -4.31 -9.84 -7.49
C ARG A 64 -4.64 -9.04 -8.73
N SER A 65 -5.92 -8.88 -8.99
CA SER A 65 -6.38 -8.14 -10.16
C SER A 65 -5.98 -6.67 -10.06
N VAL A 66 -6.17 -6.08 -8.90
CA VAL A 66 -5.81 -4.68 -8.68
C VAL A 66 -4.30 -4.50 -8.82
N CYS A 67 -3.52 -5.39 -8.22
CA CYS A 67 -2.07 -5.27 -8.33
C CYS A 67 -1.60 -5.40 -9.77
N ALA A 68 -2.23 -6.27 -10.55
CA ALA A 68 -1.86 -6.42 -11.95
C ALA A 68 -2.06 -5.10 -12.71
N GLU A 69 -3.17 -4.41 -12.43
CA GLU A 69 -3.41 -3.13 -13.08
C GLU A 69 -2.44 -2.07 -12.61
N LEU A 70 -2.11 -2.06 -11.32
CA LEU A 70 -1.17 -1.09 -10.81
C LEU A 70 0.23 -1.31 -11.36
N TRP A 71 0.65 -2.56 -11.49
CA TRP A 71 1.94 -2.87 -12.09
C TRP A 71 2.01 -2.38 -13.53
N THR A 72 0.94 -2.58 -14.28
CA THR A 72 0.89 -2.12 -15.66
C THR A 72 1.06 -0.62 -15.75
N SER A 73 0.60 0.09 -14.72
CA SER A 73 0.72 1.54 -14.68
C SER A 73 2.01 2.02 -14.05
N GLY A 74 2.90 1.10 -13.70
CA GLY A 74 4.19 1.48 -13.14
C GLY A 74 4.21 1.67 -11.64
N LEU A 75 3.14 1.27 -10.95
CA LEU A 75 3.09 1.39 -9.51
C LEU A 75 3.46 0.09 -8.84
N SER A 76 4.09 0.23 -7.70
CA SER A 76 4.42 -0.91 -6.86
C SER A 76 3.16 -1.44 -6.19
N CYS A 77 3.02 -2.74 -6.11
CA CYS A 77 1.88 -3.35 -5.44
C CYS A 77 2.23 -4.77 -5.03
N ILE A 78 1.92 -5.09 -3.78
CA ILE A 78 2.14 -6.43 -3.25
C ILE A 78 0.80 -6.96 -2.81
N PRO A 79 0.30 -8.05 -3.42
CA PRO A 79 -0.93 -8.64 -2.93
C PRO A 79 -0.68 -9.28 -1.57
N LEU A 80 -1.59 -9.02 -0.66
CA LEU A 80 -1.49 -9.58 0.68
C LEU A 80 -2.48 -10.72 0.80
N PRO A 81 -2.15 -11.77 1.55
CA PRO A 81 -3.08 -12.85 1.72
C PRO A 81 -4.29 -12.37 2.50
N SER A 82 -5.42 -12.96 2.21
CA SER A 82 -6.61 -12.68 2.94
C SER A 82 -6.43 -13.18 4.37
N ASP A 83 -6.76 -12.31 5.33
CA ASP A 83 -6.49 -12.64 6.69
C ASP A 83 -7.76 -12.89 7.42
N ASN A 84 -8.59 -13.63 6.85
CA ASN A 84 -9.83 -13.79 7.45
C ASN A 84 -9.88 -14.96 8.30
N LYS A 85 -8.88 -15.37 8.82
CA LYS A 85 -8.94 -16.35 9.56
C LYS A 85 -9.51 -16.14 10.58
N SER A 86 -9.95 -16.08 10.67
CA SER A 86 -10.47 -15.90 11.59
C SER A 86 -10.83 -16.44 12.16
#